data_12cc395400f33e7a6af6f9f528c02b5a
#
_entry.id   12cc395400f33e7a6af6f9f528c02b5a
#
_cell.length_a   1.000
_cell.length_b   1.000
_cell.length_c   1.000
_cell.angle_alpha   90.00
_cell.angle_beta   90.00
_cell.angle_gamma   90.00
#
_symmetry.space_group_name_H-M   'P 1'
#
loop_
_entity.id
_entity.type
_entity.pdbx_description
1 polymer ?
#
loop_
_entity_poly.entity_id
_entity_poly.type
_entity_poly.pdbx_seq_one_letter_code
_entity_poly.pdbx_strand_id
1 'polypeptide(L)'
;NVAEELYGSASLDWVVITCAGIVNIRDEWPLDSEEVYNYSVNKYGGELDEVRYYETKEIRDSEGHLVLPKGKRVNSNFTVKYYDNALGTYVTKSGTNVRNGISNYVHETRLNDAKRFIFILKEEYLQQFLNDFRDIMVYGKSSQFINDKTVQTENLNISMP
;
A
#
# COMPACT_ATOMS: atom_id res chain seq x y z
N ASN A 1 -7.56 4.02 18.09
CA ASN A 1 -8.59 3.33 17.32
C ASN A 1 -9.21 4.30 16.31
N VAL A 2 -8.95 4.06 15.01
CA VAL A 2 -9.35 4.96 13.91
C VAL A 2 -10.88 5.15 13.87
N ALA A 3 -11.65 4.09 14.08
CA ALA A 3 -13.11 4.17 14.06
C ALA A 3 -13.69 5.00 15.23
N GLU A 4 -13.05 4.95 16.37
CA GLU A 4 -13.45 5.74 17.54
C GLU A 4 -13.19 7.24 17.34
N GLU A 5 -12.05 7.58 16.74
CA GLU A 5 -11.70 8.97 16.42
C GLU A 5 -12.61 9.57 15.33
N LEU A 6 -12.99 8.75 14.33
CA LEU A 6 -13.77 9.22 13.19
C LEU A 6 -15.27 9.17 13.39
N TYR A 7 -15.77 8.12 14.05
CA TYR A 7 -17.20 7.82 14.15
C TYR A 7 -17.71 7.79 15.58
N GLY A 8 -16.85 8.09 16.57
CA GLY A 8 -17.20 8.07 18.00
C GLY A 8 -17.52 6.68 18.56
N SER A 9 -17.18 5.60 17.83
CA SER A 9 -17.43 4.23 18.26
C SER A 9 -16.42 3.24 17.70
N ALA A 10 -15.75 2.53 18.60
CA ALA A 10 -14.81 1.46 18.25
C ALA A 10 -15.48 0.27 17.53
N SER A 11 -16.79 0.07 17.71
CA SER A 11 -17.54 -1.01 17.07
C SER A 11 -17.74 -0.83 15.56
N LEU A 12 -17.37 0.33 15.02
CA LEU A 12 -17.44 0.66 13.59
C LEU A 12 -16.11 0.44 12.85
N ASP A 13 -15.16 -0.28 13.44
CA ASP A 13 -13.87 -0.65 12.85
C ASP A 13 -14.03 -1.39 11.52
N TRP A 14 -15.04 -2.26 11.42
CA TRP A 14 -15.37 -2.98 10.18
C TRP A 14 -15.76 -2.03 9.03
N VAL A 15 -16.36 -0.87 9.32
CA VAL A 15 -16.68 0.14 8.29
C VAL A 15 -15.39 0.69 7.70
N VAL A 16 -14.41 1.02 8.56
CA VAL A 16 -13.08 1.49 8.11
C VAL A 16 -12.42 0.44 7.23
N ILE A 17 -12.38 -0.81 7.68
CA ILE A 17 -11.75 -1.94 6.97
C ILE A 17 -12.43 -2.17 5.61
N THR A 18 -13.77 -2.18 5.59
CA THR A 18 -14.55 -2.38 4.36
C THR A 18 -14.35 -1.26 3.36
N CYS A 19 -14.40 0.00 3.80
CA CYS A 19 -14.21 1.16 2.93
C CYS A 19 -12.77 1.31 2.44
N ALA A 20 -11.80 0.88 3.23
CA ALA A 20 -10.40 0.81 2.82
C ALA A 20 -10.11 -0.32 1.82
N GLY A 21 -11.06 -1.26 1.63
CA GLY A 21 -10.88 -2.43 0.76
C GLY A 21 -9.91 -3.46 1.33
N ILE A 22 -9.69 -3.45 2.65
CA ILE A 22 -8.77 -4.38 3.32
C ILE A 22 -9.44 -5.75 3.44
N VAL A 23 -8.83 -6.75 2.83
CA VAL A 23 -9.30 -8.15 2.86
C VAL A 23 -8.54 -8.94 3.94
N ASN A 24 -7.24 -8.71 4.04
CA ASN A 24 -6.39 -9.36 5.03
C ASN A 24 -5.76 -8.31 5.96
N ILE A 25 -6.39 -8.09 7.11
CA ILE A 25 -5.94 -7.12 8.11
C ILE A 25 -4.48 -7.37 8.53
N ARG A 26 -4.07 -8.63 8.64
CA ARG A 26 -2.73 -9.00 9.11
C ARG A 26 -1.63 -8.51 8.18
N ASP A 27 -1.88 -8.54 6.86
CA ASP A 27 -0.88 -8.18 5.86
C ASP A 27 -1.04 -6.75 5.34
N GLU A 28 -2.26 -6.21 5.35
CA GLU A 28 -2.60 -4.93 4.72
C GLU A 28 -2.68 -3.77 5.72
N TRP A 29 -2.85 -4.05 7.01
CA TRP A 29 -2.81 -3.01 8.04
C TRP A 29 -1.38 -2.55 8.31
N PRO A 30 -1.14 -1.23 8.50
CA PRO A 30 0.20 -0.73 8.81
C PRO A 30 0.67 -1.20 10.19
N LEU A 31 1.87 -1.71 10.24
CA LEU A 31 2.56 -2.09 11.46
C LEU A 31 3.18 -0.86 12.13
N ASP A 32 3.45 -0.96 13.43
CA ASP A 32 4.27 0.03 14.11
C ASP A 32 5.77 -0.13 13.76
N SER A 33 6.61 0.80 14.21
CA SER A 33 8.03 0.82 13.82
C SER A 33 8.81 -0.37 14.36
N GLU A 34 8.46 -0.87 15.54
CA GLU A 34 9.10 -2.03 16.16
C GLU A 34 8.69 -3.31 15.43
N GLU A 35 7.42 -3.45 15.11
CA GLU A 35 6.89 -4.58 14.36
C GLU A 35 7.47 -4.66 12.94
N VAL A 36 7.61 -3.50 12.25
CA VAL A 36 8.27 -3.44 10.91
C VAL A 36 9.71 -3.89 11.01
N TYR A 37 10.42 -3.45 12.06
CA TYR A 37 11.81 -3.88 12.28
C TYR A 37 11.88 -5.39 12.51
N ASN A 38 11.08 -5.94 13.42
CA ASN A 38 11.03 -7.36 13.73
C ASN A 38 10.64 -8.21 12.52
N TYR A 39 9.65 -7.74 11.73
CA TYR A 39 9.28 -8.37 10.46
C TYR A 39 10.46 -8.40 9.49
N SER A 40 11.17 -7.28 9.36
CA SER A 40 12.32 -7.17 8.46
C SER A 40 13.49 -8.07 8.90
N VAL A 41 13.77 -8.14 10.20
CA VAL A 41 14.78 -9.05 10.76
C VAL A 41 14.43 -10.51 10.47
N ASN A 42 13.17 -10.90 10.67
CA ASN A 42 12.71 -12.26 10.40
C ASN A 42 12.79 -12.62 8.91
N LYS A 43 12.57 -11.64 8.03
CA LYS A 43 12.56 -11.84 6.58
C LYS A 43 13.95 -11.86 5.95
N TYR A 44 14.85 -11.00 6.41
CA TYR A 44 16.17 -10.78 5.81
C TYR A 44 17.35 -11.17 6.70
N GLY A 45 17.12 -11.48 7.97
CA GLY A 45 18.18 -11.81 8.89
C GLY A 45 19.20 -10.69 9.05
N GLY A 46 20.48 -10.99 8.78
CA GLY A 46 21.56 -10.02 8.86
C GLY A 46 21.68 -9.06 7.67
N GLU A 47 20.87 -9.22 6.62
CA GLU A 47 20.95 -8.49 5.36
C GLU A 47 20.04 -7.24 5.31
N LEU A 48 19.67 -6.68 6.45
CA LEU A 48 18.78 -5.52 6.56
C LEU A 48 19.30 -4.29 5.81
N ASP A 49 20.59 -4.02 5.91
CA ASP A 49 21.24 -2.85 5.32
C ASP A 49 21.75 -3.11 3.89
N GLU A 50 21.64 -4.33 3.39
CA GLU A 50 22.02 -4.62 2.01
C GLU A 50 21.15 -3.87 1.01
N VAL A 51 21.82 -3.38 -0.03
CA VAL A 51 21.16 -2.60 -1.08
C VAL A 51 20.30 -3.50 -1.96
N ARG A 52 19.01 -3.32 -1.87
CA ARG A 52 18.02 -4.04 -2.68
C ARG A 52 17.96 -3.53 -4.12
N TYR A 53 17.99 -2.20 -4.29
CA TYR A 53 17.99 -1.51 -5.59
C TYR A 53 18.47 -0.07 -5.44
N TYR A 54 18.67 0.59 -6.58
CA TYR A 54 19.09 2.01 -6.61
C TYR A 54 17.97 2.88 -7.17
N GLU A 55 17.89 4.12 -6.63
CA GLU A 55 16.98 5.15 -7.10
C GLU A 55 17.76 6.42 -7.45
N THR A 56 17.28 7.14 -8.47
CA THR A 56 17.87 8.42 -8.87
C THR A 56 17.70 9.46 -7.78
N LYS A 57 18.74 10.31 -7.65
CA LYS A 57 18.65 11.62 -6.98
C LYS A 57 18.12 12.65 -7.95
N GLU A 58 17.48 13.68 -7.42
CA GLU A 58 17.17 14.87 -8.22
C GLU A 58 18.44 15.56 -8.64
N ILE A 59 18.58 15.85 -9.93
CA ILE A 59 19.67 16.61 -10.49
C ILE A 59 19.09 17.79 -11.25
N ARG A 60 19.64 18.96 -10.94
CA ARG A 60 19.37 20.20 -11.65
C ARG A 60 20.65 20.69 -12.29
N ASP A 61 20.51 21.43 -13.39
CA ASP A 61 21.62 22.16 -14.01
C ASP A 61 22.00 23.42 -13.20
N SER A 62 22.97 24.17 -13.67
CA SER A 62 23.42 25.39 -13.03
C SER A 62 22.38 26.52 -13.05
N GLU A 63 21.37 26.45 -13.92
CA GLU A 63 20.27 27.41 -14.02
C GLU A 63 19.03 26.96 -13.21
N GLY A 64 19.08 25.74 -12.57
CA GLY A 64 18.03 25.21 -11.76
C GLY A 64 17.00 24.36 -12.50
N HIS A 65 17.18 24.13 -13.80
CA HIS A 65 16.27 23.25 -14.57
C HIS A 65 16.44 21.80 -14.17
N LEU A 66 15.34 21.08 -14.13
CA LEU A 66 15.32 19.66 -13.77
C LEU A 66 15.90 18.80 -14.90
N VAL A 67 17.04 18.17 -14.64
CA VAL A 67 17.71 17.24 -15.56
C VAL A 67 17.29 15.81 -15.29
N LEU A 68 17.25 15.41 -14.02
CA LEU A 68 16.88 14.06 -13.59
C LEU A 68 15.94 14.14 -12.40
N PRO A 69 14.73 13.56 -12.49
CA PRO A 69 13.80 13.48 -11.36
C PRO A 69 14.27 12.44 -10.34
N LYS A 70 13.94 12.66 -9.06
CA LYS A 70 14.15 11.73 -7.96
C LYS A 70 13.26 10.49 -8.09
N GLY A 71 13.74 9.35 -7.58
CA GLY A 71 12.91 8.16 -7.32
C GLY A 71 12.72 7.22 -8.51
N LYS A 72 13.47 7.40 -9.60
CA LYS A 72 13.48 6.44 -10.72
C LYS A 72 14.40 5.27 -10.40
N ARG A 73 13.90 4.04 -10.57
CA ARG A 73 14.69 2.84 -10.35
C ARG A 73 15.77 2.69 -11.43
N VAL A 74 17.01 2.48 -11.03
CA VAL A 74 18.19 2.44 -11.92
C VAL A 74 19.15 1.34 -11.52
N ASN A 75 20.06 1.00 -12.42
CA ASN A 75 21.14 0.04 -12.17
C ASN A 75 22.27 0.62 -11.33
N SER A 76 23.10 -0.25 -10.77
CA SER A 76 24.26 0.12 -9.94
C SER A 76 25.34 0.92 -10.66
N ASN A 77 25.40 0.89 -11.99
CA ASN A 77 26.36 1.61 -12.84
C ASN A 77 25.75 2.81 -13.58
N PHE A 78 24.53 3.24 -13.15
CA PHE A 78 23.82 4.35 -13.80
C PHE A 78 24.63 5.64 -13.75
N THR A 79 24.69 6.33 -14.88
CA THR A 79 25.34 7.63 -15.08
C THR A 79 24.42 8.56 -15.85
N VAL A 80 24.54 9.86 -15.60
CA VAL A 80 23.81 10.90 -16.33
C VAL A 80 24.80 11.82 -17.03
N LYS A 81 24.54 12.10 -18.31
CA LYS A 81 25.28 13.12 -19.09
C LYS A 81 24.29 14.13 -19.63
N TYR A 82 24.49 15.38 -19.34
CA TYR A 82 23.67 16.49 -19.83
C TYR A 82 24.54 17.68 -20.24
N TYR A 83 23.99 18.55 -21.09
CA TYR A 83 24.60 19.79 -21.44
C TYR A 83 24.17 20.88 -20.46
N ASP A 84 25.14 21.59 -19.85
CA ASP A 84 24.87 22.69 -18.94
C ASP A 84 25.07 24.00 -19.69
N ASN A 85 23.98 24.75 -19.91
CA ASN A 85 24.00 25.96 -20.70
C ASN A 85 24.87 27.07 -20.07
N ALA A 86 24.81 27.20 -18.74
CA ALA A 86 25.58 28.19 -18.02
C ALA A 86 27.10 27.92 -18.08
N LEU A 87 27.47 26.62 -18.10
CA LEU A 87 28.87 26.20 -18.21
C LEU A 87 29.34 26.05 -19.66
N GLY A 88 28.42 26.00 -20.62
CA GLY A 88 28.71 25.81 -22.05
C GLY A 88 29.34 24.44 -22.37
N THR A 89 29.13 23.42 -21.53
CA THR A 89 29.80 22.12 -21.68
C THR A 89 28.92 20.96 -21.21
N TYR A 90 29.31 19.74 -21.59
CA TYR A 90 28.70 18.52 -21.10
C TYR A 90 29.21 18.16 -19.72
N VAL A 91 28.28 17.95 -18.79
CA VAL A 91 28.54 17.48 -17.43
C VAL A 91 28.13 16.00 -17.33
N THR A 92 29.02 15.17 -16.78
CA THR A 92 28.74 13.78 -16.49
C THR A 92 28.76 13.58 -14.99
N LYS A 93 27.68 13.03 -14.44
CA LYS A 93 27.59 12.64 -13.02
C LYS A 93 27.39 11.14 -12.90
N SER A 94 28.01 10.52 -11.89
CA SER A 94 27.97 9.09 -11.65
C SER A 94 28.01 8.77 -10.15
N GLY A 95 27.85 7.51 -9.80
CA GLY A 95 27.97 7.02 -8.44
C GLY A 95 26.90 7.58 -7.49
N THR A 96 27.30 7.89 -6.28
CA THR A 96 26.44 8.44 -5.22
C THR A 96 25.90 9.83 -5.52
N ASN A 97 26.44 10.53 -6.52
CA ASN A 97 25.94 11.84 -6.95
C ASN A 97 24.64 11.75 -7.75
N VAL A 98 24.36 10.59 -8.36
CA VAL A 98 23.18 10.41 -9.24
C VAL A 98 22.18 9.42 -8.67
N ARG A 99 22.58 8.57 -7.74
CA ARG A 99 21.72 7.52 -7.16
C ARG A 99 21.93 7.33 -5.68
N ASN A 100 20.88 6.83 -5.02
CA ASN A 100 20.89 6.29 -3.66
C ASN A 100 20.64 4.79 -3.70
N GLY A 101 21.36 4.02 -2.87
CA GLY A 101 20.99 2.65 -2.55
C GLY A 101 19.80 2.65 -1.58
N ILE A 102 18.82 1.81 -1.87
CA ILE A 102 17.68 1.56 -0.98
C ILE A 102 17.89 0.19 -0.38
N SER A 103 18.05 0.15 0.95
CA SER A 103 18.24 -1.11 1.67
C SER A 103 16.94 -1.92 1.78
N ASN A 104 17.07 -3.18 2.17
CA ASN A 104 15.93 -4.05 2.44
C ASN A 104 15.01 -3.44 3.50
N TYR A 105 15.55 -2.94 4.60
CA TYR A 105 14.78 -2.30 5.67
C TYR A 105 14.03 -1.05 5.20
N VAL A 106 14.71 -0.15 4.48
CA VAL A 106 14.07 1.06 3.93
C VAL A 106 12.95 0.70 2.95
N HIS A 107 13.11 -0.37 2.19
CA HIS A 107 12.07 -0.85 1.29
C HIS A 107 10.82 -1.30 2.05
N GLU A 108 10.96 -2.14 3.09
CA GLU A 108 9.84 -2.63 3.91
C GLU A 108 9.15 -1.47 4.66
N THR A 109 9.93 -0.53 5.20
CA THR A 109 9.37 0.67 5.84
C THR A 109 8.50 1.47 4.86
N ARG A 110 8.96 1.67 3.63
CA ARG A 110 8.17 2.38 2.60
C ARG A 110 6.89 1.63 2.21
N LEU A 111 6.96 0.29 2.13
CA LEU A 111 5.77 -0.53 1.88
C LEU A 111 4.76 -0.40 3.02
N ASN A 112 5.25 -0.40 4.25
CA ASN A 112 4.40 -0.20 5.42
C ASN A 112 3.79 1.20 5.47
N ASP A 113 4.58 2.23 5.17
CA ASP A 113 4.08 3.61 5.12
C ASP A 113 3.02 3.82 4.03
N ALA A 114 3.14 3.12 2.91
CA ALA A 114 2.13 3.15 1.85
C ALA A 114 0.78 2.60 2.31
N LYS A 115 0.75 1.64 3.25
CA LYS A 115 -0.48 1.09 3.84
C LYS A 115 -1.22 2.10 4.72
N ARG A 116 -0.60 3.19 5.14
CA ARG A 116 -1.24 4.26 5.94
C ARG A 116 -2.19 5.14 5.13
N PHE A 117 -2.10 5.08 3.80
CA PHE A 117 -2.97 5.83 2.90
C PHE A 117 -4.18 4.98 2.54
N ILE A 118 -5.20 5.00 3.41
CA ILE A 118 -6.47 4.29 3.23
C ILE A 118 -7.59 5.27 2.89
N PHE A 119 -8.59 4.78 2.15
CA PHE A 119 -9.84 5.51 1.96
C PHE A 119 -10.74 5.32 3.17
N ILE A 120 -11.31 6.42 3.64
CA ILE A 120 -12.19 6.44 4.81
C ILE A 120 -13.53 7.02 4.39
N LEU A 121 -14.62 6.40 4.87
CA LEU A 121 -15.97 6.94 4.70
C LEU A 121 -16.10 8.23 5.51
N LYS A 122 -16.65 9.28 4.90
CA LYS A 122 -16.96 10.50 5.64
C LYS A 122 -18.13 10.27 6.59
N GLU A 123 -18.07 10.89 7.76
CA GLU A 123 -19.07 10.74 8.81
C GLU A 123 -20.51 11.05 8.31
N GLU A 124 -20.67 12.04 7.44
CA GLU A 124 -21.96 12.44 6.85
C GLU A 124 -22.68 11.31 6.10
N TYR A 125 -21.94 10.34 5.55
CA TYR A 125 -22.50 9.19 4.82
C TYR A 125 -22.62 7.93 5.66
N LEU A 126 -22.14 7.95 6.91
CA LEU A 126 -22.10 6.77 7.78
C LEU A 126 -23.50 6.16 7.98
N GLN A 127 -24.49 6.99 8.27
CA GLN A 127 -25.85 6.50 8.53
C GLN A 127 -26.47 5.87 7.27
N GLN A 128 -26.25 6.45 6.11
CA GLN A 128 -26.71 5.88 4.85
C GLN A 128 -26.03 4.54 4.60
N PHE A 129 -24.70 4.48 4.74
CA PHE A 129 -23.94 3.25 4.58
C PHE A 129 -24.43 2.12 5.48
N LEU A 130 -24.72 2.42 6.76
CA LEU A 130 -25.24 1.43 7.72
C LEU A 130 -26.64 0.93 7.34
N ASN A 131 -27.49 1.81 6.80
CA ASN A 131 -28.81 1.40 6.32
C ASN A 131 -28.73 0.52 5.08
N ASP A 132 -27.95 0.93 4.08
CA ASP A 132 -27.72 0.17 2.86
C ASP A 132 -27.11 -1.21 3.17
N PHE A 133 -26.16 -1.25 4.11
CA PHE A 133 -25.58 -2.50 4.57
C PHE A 133 -26.59 -3.44 5.23
N ARG A 134 -27.49 -2.89 6.09
CA ARG A 134 -28.59 -3.69 6.67
C ARG A 134 -29.50 -4.26 5.61
N ASP A 135 -29.88 -3.46 4.62
CA ASP A 135 -30.76 -3.89 3.55
C ASP A 135 -30.14 -5.00 2.70
N ILE A 136 -28.84 -4.92 2.44
CA ILE A 136 -28.07 -5.96 1.74
C ILE A 136 -27.98 -7.25 2.60
N MET A 137 -27.81 -7.10 3.92
CA MET A 137 -27.67 -8.21 4.85
C MET A 137 -29.00 -8.83 5.29
N VAL A 138 -30.14 -8.25 4.91
CA VAL A 138 -31.43 -8.90 5.09
C VAL A 138 -31.45 -10.15 4.22
N TYR A 139 -31.29 -11.29 4.90
CA TYR A 139 -31.31 -12.59 4.26
C TYR A 139 -32.72 -12.87 3.72
N GLY A 140 -32.94 -12.51 2.45
CA GLY A 140 -34.11 -12.97 1.73
C GLY A 140 -34.09 -14.51 1.75
N LYS A 141 -35.16 -15.17 2.25
CA LYS A 141 -35.25 -16.61 2.19
C LYS A 141 -35.02 -17.04 0.76
N SER A 142 -33.84 -17.59 0.48
CA SER A 142 -33.54 -18.15 -0.84
C SER A 142 -34.44 -19.37 -1.06
N SER A 143 -34.64 -19.76 -2.30
CA SER A 143 -35.35 -21.03 -2.64
C SER A 143 -34.71 -22.26 -2.01
N GLN A 144 -33.49 -22.13 -1.53
CA GLN A 144 -32.69 -23.16 -0.86
C GLN A 144 -32.88 -23.18 0.66
N PHE A 145 -33.56 -22.18 1.25
CA PHE A 145 -33.77 -22.10 2.69
C PHE A 145 -34.88 -23.11 3.11
N ILE A 146 -34.53 -24.05 3.95
CA ILE A 146 -35.48 -25.01 4.53
C ILE A 146 -35.90 -24.58 5.93
N ASN A 147 -34.91 -24.34 6.82
CA ASN A 147 -35.09 -23.84 8.18
C ASN A 147 -33.79 -23.27 8.73
N ASP A 148 -33.82 -22.71 9.95
CA ASP A 148 -32.66 -22.04 10.59
C ASP A 148 -31.43 -22.95 10.76
N LYS A 149 -31.56 -24.24 10.61
CA LYS A 149 -30.50 -25.24 10.76
C LYS A 149 -30.11 -25.93 9.46
N THR A 150 -30.89 -25.78 8.41
CA THR A 150 -30.74 -26.57 7.19
C THR A 150 -30.92 -25.68 5.96
N VAL A 151 -29.95 -25.72 5.08
CA VAL A 151 -30.00 -25.12 3.75
C VAL A 151 -29.84 -26.23 2.72
N GLN A 152 -30.72 -26.28 1.73
CA GLN A 152 -30.59 -27.21 0.61
C GLN A 152 -29.53 -26.66 -0.34
N THR A 153 -28.47 -27.42 -0.58
CA THR A 153 -27.47 -27.09 -1.60
C THR A 153 -27.89 -27.68 -2.93
N GLU A 154 -28.16 -26.85 -3.92
CA GLU A 154 -28.26 -27.31 -5.31
C GLU A 154 -26.88 -27.73 -5.78
N ASN A 155 -26.72 -29.02 -6.04
CA ASN A 155 -25.52 -29.51 -6.66
C ASN A 155 -25.66 -29.37 -8.18
N LEU A 156 -25.23 -28.19 -8.67
CA LEU A 156 -25.24 -27.86 -10.10
C LEU A 156 -24.37 -28.81 -10.97
N ASN A 157 -23.54 -29.62 -10.34
CA ASN A 157 -22.68 -30.58 -11.01
C ASN A 157 -23.34 -31.96 -11.21
N ILE A 158 -24.57 -32.14 -10.73
CA ILE A 158 -25.37 -33.34 -10.92
C ILE A 158 -26.50 -33.10 -11.95
N SER A 159 -26.27 -32.25 -12.92
CA SER A 159 -27.05 -32.33 -14.14
C SER A 159 -26.53 -33.55 -14.93
N MET A 160 -27.09 -34.69 -14.65
CA MET A 160 -26.81 -35.87 -15.43
C MET A 160 -27.48 -35.77 -16.79
N PRO A 161 -26.85 -36.30 -17.84
CA PRO A 161 -27.40 -36.32 -19.18
C PRO A 161 -28.67 -37.13 -19.28
#